data_cb1cfed5342b81c2cf9f93c00c6a3933
#
_entry.id   cb1cfed5342b81c2cf9f93c00c6a3933
#
_cell.length_a   1.000
_cell.length_b   1.000
_cell.length_c   1.000
_cell.angle_alpha   90.00
_cell.angle_beta   90.00
_cell.angle_gamma   90.00
#
_symmetry.space_group_name_H-M   'P 1'
#
loop_
_entity.id
_entity.type
_entity.pdbx_description
1 polymer ?
#
loop_
_entity_poly.entity_id
_entity_poly.type
_entity_poly.pdbx_seq_one_letter_code
_entity_poly.pdbx_strand_id
1 'polypeptide(L)'
;EIGNDSSAYPVICRIASTVSPKQLQTNLEIKDTIVEKNILEGHLAVFRKDSIFPDLTQQTSGIYLFTVECKQIKTNRVFFLYSPLDQKPPFPTYEWIVREKTTCRPGETARILFGTSVKEAYVRYDIYTSDKLIKRSYPVLSDEVLSIDIPFLKEYGKQIWLYISYVKDKKFFSEIIPIQKTEPDRKLTVETKVFRDHLTPGQSESWKFRVVDAAGKPVTAELLAMMYDASLDKIAPYYFNFQPTHLNPGEPYSWGAPFHYNLENRIILWSNIFK
;
A
#
# COMPACT_ATOMS: atom_id res chain seq x y z
N GLU A 1 25.76 -5.13 -9.19
CA GLU A 1 27.16 -5.05 -8.68
C GLU A 1 27.72 -3.69 -9.06
N ILE A 2 27.74 -2.74 -8.11
CA ILE A 2 28.47 -1.48 -8.27
C ILE A 2 29.88 -1.78 -7.77
N GLY A 3 30.83 -1.85 -8.71
CA GLY A 3 32.23 -2.11 -8.41
C GLY A 3 32.80 -1.11 -7.39
N ASN A 4 33.66 -1.61 -6.53
CA ASN A 4 34.45 -0.86 -5.55
C ASN A 4 35.41 0.09 -6.24
N ASP A 5 34.92 1.15 -6.89
CA ASP A 5 35.75 2.23 -7.40
C ASP A 5 35.67 3.40 -6.42
N SER A 6 36.80 3.71 -5.78
CA SER A 6 36.92 4.68 -4.69
C SER A 6 36.75 6.15 -5.08
N SER A 7 36.32 6.44 -6.29
CA SER A 7 35.88 7.77 -6.72
C SER A 7 34.36 7.89 -6.56
N ALA A 8 33.87 8.10 -5.34
CA ALA A 8 32.47 8.39 -5.08
C ALA A 8 32.07 9.68 -5.81
N TYR A 9 31.32 9.54 -6.91
CA TYR A 9 30.74 10.70 -7.58
C TYR A 9 29.67 11.33 -6.69
N PRO A 10 29.66 12.65 -6.56
CA PRO A 10 28.66 13.32 -5.75
C PRO A 10 27.27 13.04 -6.32
N VAL A 11 26.38 12.52 -5.48
CA VAL A 11 24.96 12.40 -5.76
C VAL A 11 24.28 13.67 -5.27
N ILE A 12 23.66 14.41 -6.19
CA ILE A 12 22.94 15.63 -5.85
C ILE A 12 21.46 15.29 -5.73
N CYS A 13 20.86 15.66 -4.61
CA CYS A 13 19.44 15.53 -4.38
C CYS A 13 18.80 16.92 -4.27
N ARG A 14 17.67 17.10 -4.93
CA ARG A 14 16.90 18.33 -4.89
C ARG A 14 15.45 18.02 -4.57
N ILE A 15 14.85 18.87 -3.74
CA ILE A 15 13.41 18.93 -3.53
C ILE A 15 12.96 20.31 -3.93
N ALA A 16 11.95 20.36 -4.79
CA ALA A 16 11.39 21.61 -5.26
C ALA A 16 9.86 21.57 -5.15
N SER A 17 9.24 22.70 -4.78
CA SER A 17 7.80 22.87 -4.98
C SER A 17 7.49 23.04 -6.46
N THR A 18 6.30 22.67 -6.86
CA THR A 18 5.83 22.78 -8.24
C THR A 18 4.62 23.69 -8.33
N VAL A 19 4.42 24.27 -9.49
CA VAL A 19 3.21 25.05 -9.77
C VAL A 19 2.00 24.13 -9.74
N SER A 20 0.97 24.51 -8.99
CA SER A 20 -0.28 23.76 -8.93
C SER A 20 -0.97 23.75 -10.30
N PRO A 21 -1.49 22.61 -10.78
CA PRO A 21 -2.26 22.56 -12.00
C PRO A 21 -3.47 23.50 -11.95
N LYS A 22 -3.79 24.14 -13.08
CA LYS A 22 -4.98 25.00 -13.17
C LYS A 22 -6.27 24.20 -13.42
N GLN A 23 -6.15 23.00 -13.93
CA GLN A 23 -7.27 22.14 -14.28
C GLN A 23 -7.34 20.94 -13.33
N LEU A 24 -8.53 20.37 -13.16
CA LEU A 24 -8.74 19.15 -12.41
C LEU A 24 -7.96 18.00 -13.03
N GLN A 25 -7.21 17.28 -12.19
CA GLN A 25 -6.39 16.14 -12.58
C GLN A 25 -7.09 14.83 -12.19
N THR A 26 -7.02 13.83 -13.06
CA THR A 26 -7.33 12.43 -12.72
C THR A 26 -6.04 11.69 -12.36
N ASN A 27 -4.97 11.94 -13.15
CA ASN A 27 -3.62 11.43 -12.92
C ASN A 27 -2.63 12.55 -13.16
N LEU A 28 -1.65 12.70 -12.28
CA LEU A 28 -0.57 13.66 -12.44
C LEU A 28 0.67 12.96 -12.99
N GLU A 29 1.15 13.40 -14.15
CA GLU A 29 2.39 12.91 -14.74
C GLU A 29 3.57 13.87 -14.47
N ILE A 30 4.80 13.31 -14.39
CA ILE A 30 6.01 14.11 -14.11
C ILE A 30 6.23 15.19 -15.17
N LYS A 31 5.91 14.90 -16.43
CA LYS A 31 6.05 15.86 -17.55
C LYS A 31 5.19 17.11 -17.40
N ASP A 32 4.11 17.03 -16.62
CA ASP A 32 3.17 18.13 -16.40
C ASP A 32 3.56 19.00 -15.21
N THR A 33 4.67 18.66 -14.51
CA THR A 33 5.11 19.40 -13.33
C THR A 33 6.12 20.48 -13.71
N ILE A 34 5.82 21.71 -13.33
CA ILE A 34 6.69 22.88 -13.51
C ILE A 34 7.25 23.27 -12.15
N VAL A 35 8.58 23.29 -12.02
CA VAL A 35 9.25 23.69 -10.77
C VAL A 35 8.97 25.17 -10.51
N GLU A 36 8.51 25.49 -9.31
CA GLU A 36 8.28 26.84 -8.83
C GLU A 36 9.47 27.34 -8.01
N LYS A 37 9.88 26.54 -7.01
CA LYS A 37 10.94 26.93 -6.07
C LYS A 37 11.72 25.73 -5.60
N ASN A 38 13.06 25.82 -5.63
CA ASN A 38 13.92 24.85 -4.95
C ASN A 38 13.83 25.06 -3.44
N ILE A 39 13.54 23.97 -2.70
CA ILE A 39 13.39 23.99 -1.25
C ILE A 39 14.65 23.46 -0.58
N LEU A 40 15.16 22.35 -1.10
CA LEU A 40 16.34 21.69 -0.58
C LEU A 40 17.24 21.24 -1.73
N GLU A 41 18.53 21.51 -1.58
CA GLU A 41 19.58 20.95 -2.42
C GLU A 41 20.73 20.47 -1.54
N GLY A 42 21.23 19.28 -1.76
CA GLY A 42 22.32 18.74 -0.98
C GLY A 42 23.03 17.58 -1.67
N HIS A 43 24.29 17.37 -1.29
CA HIS A 43 25.07 16.22 -1.71
C HIS A 43 24.81 15.05 -0.76
N LEU A 44 24.29 13.94 -1.27
CA LEU A 44 24.24 12.69 -0.52
C LEU A 44 25.55 11.95 -0.71
N ALA A 45 26.46 12.12 0.26
CA ALA A 45 27.62 11.27 0.39
C ALA A 45 27.13 9.88 0.84
N VAL A 46 26.92 9.00 -0.13
CA VAL A 46 26.63 7.57 0.06
C VAL A 46 25.38 7.27 0.89
N PHE A 47 24.38 6.71 0.25
CA PHE A 47 23.22 6.11 0.92
C PHE A 47 23.69 5.04 1.90
N ARG A 48 23.82 5.38 3.17
CA ARG A 48 23.77 4.41 4.24
C ARG A 48 22.30 4.07 4.50
N LYS A 49 22.08 2.89 5.04
CA LYS A 49 20.79 2.24 5.32
C LYS A 49 19.81 3.07 6.18
N ASP A 50 20.26 4.20 6.69
CA ASP A 50 19.50 5.14 7.50
C ASP A 50 19.08 6.30 6.60
N SER A 51 17.83 6.24 6.14
CA SER A 51 17.21 7.24 5.30
C SER A 51 17.22 8.59 6.02
N ILE A 52 18.01 9.54 5.52
CA ILE A 52 17.89 10.94 5.95
C ILE A 52 16.70 11.51 5.19
N PHE A 53 15.54 11.57 5.84
CA PHE A 53 14.43 12.34 5.33
C PHE A 53 14.63 13.80 5.72
N PRO A 54 14.62 14.73 4.75
CA PRO A 54 14.66 16.15 5.07
C PRO A 54 13.41 16.54 5.88
N ASP A 55 13.60 17.48 6.81
CA ASP A 55 12.46 18.07 7.53
C ASP A 55 11.67 18.96 6.59
N LEU A 56 10.47 18.52 6.25
CA LEU A 56 9.53 19.23 5.40
C LEU A 56 8.33 19.79 6.17
N THR A 57 8.36 19.78 7.50
CA THR A 57 7.24 20.18 8.36
C THR A 57 6.83 21.64 8.19
N GLN A 58 7.75 22.49 7.71
CA GLN A 58 7.50 23.91 7.45
C GLN A 58 6.99 24.17 6.03
N GLN A 59 6.85 23.13 5.21
CA GLN A 59 6.39 23.28 3.84
C GLN A 59 4.87 23.20 3.75
N THR A 60 4.30 23.93 2.81
CA THR A 60 2.85 23.92 2.55
C THR A 60 2.43 22.65 1.83
N SER A 61 1.17 22.25 2.01
CA SER A 61 0.59 21.14 1.24
C SER A 61 0.60 21.45 -0.25
N GLY A 62 0.95 20.45 -1.07
CA GLY A 62 1.09 20.65 -2.51
C GLY A 62 1.86 19.53 -3.21
N ILE A 63 2.23 19.81 -4.45
CA ILE A 63 2.98 18.88 -5.30
C ILE A 63 4.46 19.25 -5.24
N TYR A 64 5.30 18.24 -5.05
CA TYR A 64 6.74 18.39 -4.96
C TYR A 64 7.46 17.44 -5.90
N LEU A 65 8.58 17.90 -6.43
CA LEU A 65 9.46 17.13 -7.29
C LEU A 65 10.75 16.78 -6.55
N PHE A 66 11.01 15.51 -6.40
CA PHE A 66 12.28 14.98 -5.93
C PHE A 66 13.14 14.61 -7.12
N THR A 67 14.34 15.15 -7.19
CA THR A 67 15.31 14.90 -8.25
C THR A 67 16.58 14.32 -7.63
N VAL A 68 17.06 13.24 -8.21
CA VAL A 68 18.37 12.66 -7.91
C VAL A 68 19.22 12.72 -9.17
N GLU A 69 20.40 13.28 -9.06
CA GLU A 69 21.33 13.45 -10.18
C GLU A 69 22.71 12.90 -9.80
N CYS A 70 23.23 12.02 -10.64
CA CYS A 70 24.57 11.47 -10.50
C CYS A 70 25.20 11.37 -11.90
N LYS A 71 26.27 12.12 -12.16
CA LYS A 71 26.88 12.25 -13.50
C LYS A 71 25.82 12.70 -14.53
N GLN A 72 25.59 11.85 -15.54
CA GLN A 72 24.62 12.10 -16.61
C GLN A 72 23.26 11.44 -16.34
N ILE A 73 23.11 10.73 -15.22
CA ILE A 73 21.86 10.05 -14.86
C ILE A 73 21.05 10.99 -13.97
N LYS A 74 19.84 11.31 -14.40
CA LYS A 74 18.87 12.10 -13.66
C LYS A 74 17.56 11.32 -13.52
N THR A 75 17.09 11.20 -12.28
CA THR A 75 15.80 10.57 -11.96
C THR A 75 14.93 11.54 -11.20
N ASN A 76 13.68 11.65 -11.61
CA ASN A 76 12.68 12.52 -11.00
C ASN A 76 11.53 11.68 -10.44
N ARG A 77 11.01 12.09 -9.28
CA ARG A 77 9.80 11.52 -8.70
C ARG A 77 8.92 12.63 -8.13
N VAL A 78 7.65 12.60 -8.50
CA VAL A 78 6.63 13.47 -7.91
C VAL A 78 6.14 12.85 -6.61
N PHE A 79 5.95 13.67 -5.58
CA PHE A 79 5.30 13.29 -4.34
C PHE A 79 4.41 14.43 -3.84
N PHE A 80 3.52 14.12 -2.91
CA PHE A 80 2.58 15.06 -2.36
C PHE A 80 2.87 15.27 -0.89
N LEU A 81 2.94 16.54 -0.46
CA LEU A 81 2.84 16.90 0.94
C LEU A 81 1.38 17.25 1.24
N TYR A 82 0.93 16.82 2.37
CA TYR A 82 -0.39 17.17 2.89
C TYR A 82 -0.35 17.20 4.42
N SER A 83 -1.25 17.96 5.02
CA SER A 83 -1.52 17.90 6.45
C SER A 83 -2.85 17.17 6.69
N PRO A 84 -2.95 16.32 7.72
CA PRO A 84 -4.25 15.74 8.13
C PRO A 84 -5.30 16.78 8.50
N LEU A 85 -4.89 18.03 8.71
CA LEU A 85 -5.76 19.17 9.04
C LEU A 85 -6.20 19.97 7.80
N ASP A 86 -5.72 19.60 6.62
CA ASP A 86 -6.09 20.28 5.39
C ASP A 86 -7.58 20.13 5.12
N GLN A 87 -8.22 21.24 4.81
CA GLN A 87 -9.64 21.25 4.45
C GLN A 87 -9.84 20.96 2.95
N LYS A 88 -8.77 21.02 2.15
CA LYS A 88 -8.81 20.87 0.70
C LYS A 88 -7.73 19.91 0.22
N PRO A 89 -7.94 19.25 -0.94
CA PRO A 89 -6.87 18.49 -1.57
C PRO A 89 -5.62 19.36 -1.84
N PRO A 90 -4.42 18.77 -1.83
CA PRO A 90 -3.18 19.53 -2.02
C PRO A 90 -3.01 20.10 -3.44
N PHE A 91 -3.85 19.70 -4.37
CA PHE A 91 -3.90 20.22 -5.75
C PHE A 91 -5.29 19.99 -6.35
N PRO A 92 -5.68 20.72 -7.43
CA PRO A 92 -6.94 20.51 -8.11
C PRO A 92 -7.06 19.09 -8.68
N THR A 93 -7.99 18.31 -8.15
CA THR A 93 -8.18 16.90 -8.53
C THR A 93 -9.63 16.48 -8.47
N TYR A 94 -10.00 15.49 -9.29
CA TYR A 94 -11.28 14.82 -9.16
C TYR A 94 -11.32 13.97 -7.89
N GLU A 95 -10.24 13.22 -7.63
CA GLU A 95 -10.15 12.40 -6.42
C GLU A 95 -8.74 12.45 -5.81
N TRP A 96 -8.71 12.52 -4.50
CA TRP A 96 -7.51 12.44 -3.71
C TRP A 96 -7.79 11.56 -2.49
N ILE A 97 -7.00 10.51 -2.34
CA ILE A 97 -7.23 9.52 -1.29
C ILE A 97 -5.94 9.28 -0.52
N VAL A 98 -6.04 9.39 0.80
CA VAL A 98 -4.97 8.99 1.70
C VAL A 98 -5.47 7.90 2.63
N ARG A 99 -4.74 6.82 2.66
CA ARG A 99 -4.98 5.67 3.53
C ARG A 99 -4.07 5.80 4.75
N GLU A 100 -4.43 6.69 5.70
CA GLU A 100 -3.57 6.96 6.86
C GLU A 100 -3.42 5.72 7.75
N LYS A 101 -4.53 5.03 8.01
CA LYS A 101 -4.52 3.81 8.80
C LYS A 101 -5.57 2.82 8.30
N THR A 102 -5.11 1.74 7.68
CA THR A 102 -5.98 0.67 7.15
C THR A 102 -5.72 -0.69 7.80
N THR A 103 -4.79 -0.75 8.77
CA THR A 103 -4.52 -1.96 9.56
C THR A 103 -4.78 -1.63 11.03
N CYS A 104 -5.73 -2.33 11.64
CA CYS A 104 -6.26 -1.99 12.97
C CYS A 104 -6.35 -3.21 13.88
N ARG A 105 -6.11 -2.98 15.18
CA ARG A 105 -6.54 -3.91 16.23
C ARG A 105 -8.01 -3.64 16.55
N PRO A 106 -8.76 -4.62 17.07
CA PRO A 106 -10.09 -4.37 17.59
C PRO A 106 -10.08 -3.24 18.66
N GLY A 107 -10.95 -2.24 18.45
CA GLY A 107 -11.01 -1.03 19.28
C GLY A 107 -10.20 0.16 18.75
N GLU A 108 -9.33 -0.03 17.77
CA GLU A 108 -8.67 1.07 17.06
C GLU A 108 -9.55 1.62 15.93
N THR A 109 -9.24 2.82 15.47
CA THR A 109 -9.95 3.48 14.36
C THR A 109 -9.08 3.49 13.11
N ALA A 110 -9.64 2.99 12.01
CA ALA A 110 -9.09 3.20 10.68
C ALA A 110 -9.41 4.62 10.22
N ARG A 111 -8.49 5.25 9.50
CA ARG A 111 -8.68 6.61 8.98
C ARG A 111 -8.29 6.70 7.53
N ILE A 112 -9.25 7.17 6.75
CA ILE A 112 -9.11 7.43 5.32
C ILE A 112 -9.54 8.87 5.06
N LEU A 113 -8.69 9.63 4.36
CA LEU A 113 -9.03 10.94 3.86
C LEU A 113 -9.46 10.79 2.40
N PHE A 114 -10.63 11.30 2.09
CA PHE A 114 -11.14 11.41 0.72
C PHE A 114 -11.37 12.88 0.39
N GLY A 115 -10.74 13.37 -0.66
CA GLY A 115 -10.86 14.77 -1.09
C GLY A 115 -11.21 14.89 -2.56
N THR A 116 -11.90 15.98 -2.89
CA THR A 116 -12.17 16.37 -4.27
C THR A 116 -12.19 17.89 -4.39
N SER A 117 -11.63 18.41 -5.48
CA SER A 117 -11.73 19.84 -5.82
C SER A 117 -12.97 20.17 -6.65
N VAL A 118 -13.81 19.17 -6.89
CA VAL A 118 -15.07 19.32 -7.61
C VAL A 118 -16.09 20.04 -6.74
N LYS A 119 -16.89 20.93 -7.33
CA LYS A 119 -18.03 21.55 -6.64
C LYS A 119 -19.25 20.62 -6.70
N GLU A 120 -19.96 20.53 -5.58
CA GLU A 120 -21.18 19.71 -5.47
C GLU A 120 -20.98 18.26 -5.93
N ALA A 121 -19.97 17.60 -5.38
CA ALA A 121 -19.75 16.19 -5.59
C ALA A 121 -20.65 15.39 -4.63
N TYR A 122 -21.64 14.66 -5.15
CA TYR A 122 -22.49 13.77 -4.40
C TYR A 122 -21.76 12.43 -4.24
N VAL A 123 -21.07 12.29 -3.13
CA VAL A 123 -20.25 11.11 -2.85
C VAL A 123 -21.06 10.09 -2.06
N ARG A 124 -21.02 8.85 -2.49
CA ARG A 124 -21.54 7.72 -1.72
C ARG A 124 -20.37 6.94 -1.16
N TYR A 125 -20.40 6.62 0.14
CA TYR A 125 -19.52 5.60 0.67
C TYR A 125 -20.30 4.56 1.49
N ASP A 126 -19.86 3.32 1.33
CA ASP A 126 -20.41 2.15 2.00
C ASP A 126 -19.30 1.41 2.74
N ILE A 127 -19.59 0.92 3.95
CA ILE A 127 -18.69 0.08 4.73
C ILE A 127 -19.34 -1.30 4.85
N TYR A 128 -18.60 -2.35 4.46
CA TYR A 128 -19.07 -3.73 4.47
C TYR A 128 -18.14 -4.64 5.28
N THR A 129 -18.74 -5.64 5.94
CA THR A 129 -18.08 -6.91 6.24
C THR A 129 -18.22 -7.85 5.04
N SER A 130 -17.74 -9.10 5.15
CA SER A 130 -17.91 -10.12 4.09
C SER A 130 -19.38 -10.40 3.70
N ASP A 131 -20.31 -10.13 4.58
CA ASP A 131 -21.71 -10.56 4.47
C ASP A 131 -22.72 -9.45 4.72
N LYS A 132 -22.31 -8.28 5.20
CA LYS A 132 -23.23 -7.28 5.73
C LYS A 132 -22.76 -5.86 5.47
N LEU A 133 -23.70 -5.00 5.07
CA LEU A 133 -23.52 -3.54 5.09
C LEU A 133 -23.53 -3.03 6.54
N ILE A 134 -22.45 -2.35 6.94
CA ILE A 134 -22.31 -1.73 8.25
C ILE A 134 -22.86 -0.31 8.24
N LYS A 135 -22.44 0.47 7.24
CA LYS A 135 -22.80 1.89 7.13
C LYS A 135 -22.88 2.30 5.68
N ARG A 136 -23.82 3.20 5.39
CA ARG A 136 -23.93 3.93 4.13
C ARG A 136 -24.08 5.41 4.39
N SER A 137 -23.41 6.24 3.58
CA SER A 137 -23.48 7.69 3.72
C SER A 137 -23.41 8.38 2.37
N TYR A 138 -23.96 9.59 2.29
CA TYR A 138 -24.06 10.38 1.07
C TYR A 138 -23.64 11.84 1.32
N PRO A 139 -22.39 12.10 1.67
CA PRO A 139 -21.91 13.48 1.81
C PRO A 139 -21.88 14.20 0.46
N VAL A 140 -22.10 15.51 0.50
CA VAL A 140 -21.91 16.41 -0.64
C VAL A 140 -20.66 17.21 -0.35
N LEU A 141 -19.64 17.08 -1.20
CA LEU A 141 -18.35 17.74 -1.03
C LEU A 141 -18.18 18.86 -2.06
N SER A 142 -17.55 19.96 -1.67
CA SER A 142 -17.30 21.11 -2.54
C SER A 142 -15.90 21.68 -2.29
N ASP A 143 -14.90 21.18 -3.04
CA ASP A 143 -13.48 21.56 -2.86
C ASP A 143 -13.02 21.34 -1.41
N GLU A 144 -13.25 20.15 -0.92
CA GLU A 144 -12.97 19.80 0.49
C GLU A 144 -12.50 18.36 0.68
N VAL A 145 -11.94 18.11 1.84
CA VAL A 145 -11.50 16.79 2.32
C VAL A 145 -12.42 16.30 3.41
N LEU A 146 -12.91 15.07 3.25
CA LEU A 146 -13.68 14.31 4.21
C LEU A 146 -12.79 13.31 4.93
N SER A 147 -12.73 13.37 6.26
CA SER A 147 -12.17 12.29 7.08
C SER A 147 -13.21 11.21 7.31
N ILE A 148 -12.89 9.98 6.90
CA ILE A 148 -13.72 8.81 7.13
C ILE A 148 -13.05 7.98 8.23
N ASP A 149 -13.53 8.16 9.46
CA ASP A 149 -13.06 7.44 10.64
C ASP A 149 -13.97 6.23 10.88
N ILE A 150 -13.35 5.03 10.91
CA ILE A 150 -14.07 3.75 11.02
C ILE A 150 -13.54 2.99 12.23
N PRO A 151 -14.29 2.94 13.35
CA PRO A 151 -13.92 2.10 14.48
C PRO A 151 -13.91 0.62 14.06
N PHE A 152 -12.78 -0.06 14.24
CA PHE A 152 -12.64 -1.46 13.89
C PHE A 152 -13.08 -2.36 15.05
N LEU A 153 -14.27 -2.94 14.94
CA LEU A 153 -14.85 -3.77 15.99
C LEU A 153 -14.38 -5.24 15.90
N LYS A 154 -14.40 -5.92 17.04
CA LYS A 154 -14.00 -7.34 17.12
C LYS A 154 -14.87 -8.24 16.23
N GLU A 155 -16.13 -7.91 16.07
CA GLU A 155 -17.13 -8.63 15.29
C GLU A 155 -16.95 -8.52 13.78
N TYR A 156 -16.11 -7.60 13.29
CA TYR A 156 -15.87 -7.44 11.84
C TYR A 156 -14.96 -8.53 11.24
N GLY A 157 -14.46 -9.45 12.06
CA GLY A 157 -13.63 -10.54 11.61
C GLY A 157 -12.21 -10.10 11.22
N LYS A 158 -11.74 -10.54 10.07
CA LYS A 158 -10.37 -10.27 9.59
C LYS A 158 -10.27 -8.97 8.79
N GLN A 159 -11.35 -8.56 8.13
CA GLN A 159 -11.33 -7.47 7.15
C GLN A 159 -12.72 -6.88 6.96
N ILE A 160 -12.74 -5.57 6.71
CA ILE A 160 -13.90 -4.84 6.19
C ILE A 160 -13.46 -4.04 4.96
N TRP A 161 -14.42 -3.59 4.18
CA TRP A 161 -14.17 -2.81 2.96
C TRP A 161 -14.89 -1.47 3.02
N LEU A 162 -14.20 -0.43 2.65
CA LEU A 162 -14.75 0.88 2.38
C LEU A 162 -14.87 1.05 0.86
N TYR A 163 -16.09 1.24 0.37
CA TYR A 163 -16.40 1.57 -1.01
C TYR A 163 -16.73 3.05 -1.09
N ILE A 164 -16.05 3.78 -1.96
CA ILE A 164 -16.33 5.20 -2.23
C ILE A 164 -16.67 5.31 -3.69
N SER A 165 -17.74 6.03 -4.03
CA SER A 165 -18.10 6.27 -5.42
C SER A 165 -18.85 7.57 -5.62
N TYR A 166 -18.67 8.19 -6.78
CA TYR A 166 -19.46 9.33 -7.24
C TYR A 166 -19.36 9.49 -8.76
N VAL A 167 -20.25 10.30 -9.30
CA VAL A 167 -20.29 10.64 -10.73
C VAL A 167 -20.16 12.14 -10.89
N LYS A 168 -19.27 12.59 -11.75
CA LYS A 168 -19.12 13.99 -12.11
C LYS A 168 -18.57 14.12 -13.53
N ASP A 169 -19.03 15.13 -14.27
CA ASP A 169 -18.58 15.43 -15.63
C ASP A 169 -18.62 14.21 -16.54
N LYS A 170 -19.70 13.41 -16.44
CA LYS A 170 -19.90 12.15 -17.17
C LYS A 170 -18.86 11.05 -16.87
N LYS A 171 -18.06 11.20 -15.81
CA LYS A 171 -17.09 10.20 -15.35
C LYS A 171 -17.58 9.56 -14.07
N PHE A 172 -17.38 8.25 -13.96
CA PHE A 172 -17.62 7.49 -12.75
C PHE A 172 -16.31 7.26 -12.03
N PHE A 173 -16.26 7.64 -10.77
CA PHE A 173 -15.13 7.44 -9.87
C PHE A 173 -15.51 6.42 -8.82
N SER A 174 -14.66 5.43 -8.59
CA SER A 174 -14.88 4.44 -7.55
C SER A 174 -13.57 3.90 -7.01
N GLU A 175 -13.53 3.72 -5.70
CA GLU A 175 -12.38 3.15 -4.99
C GLU A 175 -12.86 2.13 -3.96
N ILE A 176 -12.10 1.05 -3.79
CA ILE A 176 -12.33 0.00 -2.81
C ILE A 176 -11.11 -0.07 -1.91
N ILE A 177 -11.29 0.18 -0.63
CA ILE A 177 -10.21 0.22 0.34
C ILE A 177 -10.41 -0.90 1.36
N PRO A 178 -9.56 -1.94 1.36
CA PRO A 178 -9.58 -2.94 2.40
C PRO A 178 -9.00 -2.39 3.71
N ILE A 179 -9.71 -2.63 4.80
CA ILE A 179 -9.27 -2.33 6.16
C ILE A 179 -9.11 -3.66 6.88
N GLN A 180 -7.89 -3.96 7.28
CA GLN A 180 -7.51 -5.27 7.77
C GLN A 180 -7.28 -5.27 9.28
N LYS A 181 -7.61 -6.39 9.91
CA LYS A 181 -7.21 -6.64 11.28
C LYS A 181 -5.69 -6.85 11.35
N THR A 182 -5.03 -6.19 12.29
CA THR A 182 -3.64 -6.50 12.61
C THR A 182 -3.55 -7.94 13.08
N GLU A 183 -2.91 -8.79 12.29
CA GLU A 183 -2.57 -10.13 12.72
C GLU A 183 -1.30 -10.09 13.58
N PRO A 184 -1.26 -10.84 14.68
CA PRO A 184 -0.02 -11.01 15.42
C PRO A 184 1.04 -11.64 14.49
N ASP A 185 2.27 -11.27 14.67
CA ASP A 185 3.37 -11.93 13.96
C ASP A 185 3.39 -13.43 14.38
N ARG A 186 2.99 -14.27 13.44
CA ARG A 186 2.95 -15.75 13.62
C ARG A 186 4.18 -16.43 13.06
N LYS A 187 5.21 -15.65 12.74
CA LYS A 187 6.44 -16.21 12.23
C LYS A 187 7.04 -17.15 13.28
N LEU A 188 7.21 -18.39 12.89
CA LEU A 188 7.88 -19.40 13.69
C LEU A 188 9.30 -19.56 13.16
N THR A 189 10.24 -19.70 14.08
CA THR A 189 11.63 -20.02 13.77
C THR A 189 11.95 -21.37 14.37
N VAL A 190 12.54 -22.26 13.57
CA VAL A 190 13.04 -23.55 14.03
C VAL A 190 14.53 -23.41 14.33
N GLU A 191 14.90 -23.63 15.56
CA GLU A 191 16.30 -23.66 16.02
C GLU A 191 16.73 -25.12 16.20
N THR A 192 17.88 -25.49 15.60
CA THR A 192 18.48 -26.77 15.81
C THR A 192 19.38 -26.73 17.05
N LYS A 193 19.07 -27.48 18.08
CA LYS A 193 19.85 -27.53 19.34
C LYS A 193 20.96 -28.51 19.30
N VAL A 194 20.72 -29.67 18.73
CA VAL A 194 21.72 -30.76 18.58
C VAL A 194 21.63 -31.24 17.14
N PHE A 195 22.73 -31.16 16.45
CA PHE A 195 22.85 -31.52 15.04
C PHE A 195 24.27 -31.98 14.74
N ARG A 196 24.43 -33.11 14.07
CA ARG A 196 25.68 -33.56 13.46
C ARG A 196 25.53 -33.50 11.96
N ASP A 197 26.48 -32.88 11.30
CA ASP A 197 26.50 -32.68 9.84
C ASP A 197 27.06 -33.91 9.08
N HIS A 198 27.70 -34.86 9.81
CA HIS A 198 28.21 -36.11 9.23
C HIS A 198 27.74 -37.31 10.04
N LEU A 199 27.09 -38.23 9.36
CA LEU A 199 26.63 -39.50 9.92
C LEU A 199 27.22 -40.68 9.13
N THR A 200 27.52 -41.77 9.83
CA THR A 200 27.89 -43.02 9.18
C THR A 200 26.66 -43.89 8.94
N PRO A 201 26.62 -44.69 7.86
CA PRO A 201 25.52 -45.59 7.60
C PRO A 201 25.23 -46.53 8.80
N GLY A 202 23.96 -46.59 9.21
CA GLY A 202 23.51 -47.39 10.35
C GLY A 202 23.71 -46.76 11.73
N GLN A 203 24.27 -45.54 11.82
CA GLN A 203 24.40 -44.82 13.07
C GLN A 203 23.05 -44.31 13.56
N SER A 204 22.73 -44.57 14.85
CA SER A 204 21.57 -43.95 15.50
C SER A 204 21.90 -42.50 15.91
N GLU A 205 21.01 -41.57 15.59
CA GLU A 205 21.17 -40.18 15.92
C GLU A 205 19.88 -39.58 16.50
N SER A 206 20.00 -38.55 17.33
CA SER A 206 18.88 -37.84 17.93
C SER A 206 19.03 -36.33 17.72
N TRP A 207 18.13 -35.77 16.95
CA TRP A 207 18.11 -34.32 16.69
C TRP A 207 17.09 -33.65 17.59
N LYS A 208 17.46 -32.50 18.12
CA LYS A 208 16.58 -31.68 18.96
C LYS A 208 16.30 -30.35 18.28
N PHE A 209 15.04 -30.10 18.02
CA PHE A 209 14.55 -28.84 17.49
C PHE A 209 13.82 -28.08 18.57
N ARG A 210 13.91 -26.77 18.51
CA ARG A 210 13.12 -25.85 19.31
C ARG A 210 12.39 -24.90 18.36
N VAL A 211 11.08 -24.79 18.53
CA VAL A 211 10.26 -23.85 17.76
C VAL A 211 9.98 -22.66 18.66
N VAL A 212 10.27 -21.46 18.13
CA VAL A 212 10.07 -20.19 18.85
C VAL A 212 9.24 -19.24 18.01
N ASP A 213 8.49 -18.37 18.68
CA ASP A 213 7.77 -17.26 18.05
C ASP A 213 8.72 -16.11 17.68
N ALA A 214 8.16 -15.03 17.10
CA ALA A 214 8.91 -13.83 16.71
C ALA A 214 9.63 -13.13 17.88
N ALA A 215 9.18 -13.36 19.13
CA ALA A 215 9.79 -12.85 20.35
C ALA A 215 10.85 -13.79 20.94
N GLY A 216 11.14 -14.93 20.27
CA GLY A 216 12.08 -15.95 20.76
C GLY A 216 11.54 -16.85 21.87
N LYS A 217 10.23 -16.79 22.16
CA LYS A 217 9.58 -17.60 23.19
C LYS A 217 9.23 -18.98 22.63
N PRO A 218 9.50 -20.11 23.35
CA PRO A 218 9.10 -21.43 22.93
C PRO A 218 7.58 -21.54 22.77
N VAL A 219 7.15 -22.17 21.69
CA VAL A 219 5.74 -22.38 21.38
C VAL A 219 5.49 -23.86 21.03
N THR A 220 4.28 -24.32 21.30
CA THR A 220 3.81 -25.60 20.79
C THR A 220 3.47 -25.48 19.32
N ALA A 221 4.07 -26.30 18.47
CA ALA A 221 3.86 -26.29 17.03
C ALA A 221 3.94 -27.71 16.47
N GLU A 222 3.31 -27.91 15.31
CA GLU A 222 3.50 -29.11 14.52
C GLU A 222 4.70 -28.93 13.60
N LEU A 223 5.59 -29.91 13.53
CA LEU A 223 6.78 -29.92 12.71
C LEU A 223 6.75 -31.14 11.78
N LEU A 224 6.85 -30.88 10.47
CA LEU A 224 7.16 -31.94 9.50
C LEU A 224 8.65 -31.83 9.18
N ALA A 225 9.39 -32.91 9.50
CA ALA A 225 10.79 -33.02 9.16
C ALA A 225 10.97 -34.13 8.12
N MET A 226 11.78 -33.83 7.10
CA MET A 226 12.18 -34.78 6.07
C MET A 226 13.69 -34.83 5.96
N MET A 227 14.23 -35.97 5.68
CA MET A 227 15.65 -36.16 5.42
C MET A 227 15.81 -37.00 4.14
N TYR A 228 16.70 -36.53 3.28
CA TYR A 228 17.04 -37.22 2.04
C TYR A 228 18.53 -37.09 1.74
N ASP A 229 19.04 -37.94 0.88
CA ASP A 229 20.43 -37.84 0.45
C ASP A 229 20.63 -36.65 -0.47
N ALA A 230 21.47 -35.69 -0.06
CA ALA A 230 21.75 -34.44 -0.82
C ALA A 230 22.39 -34.71 -2.20
N SER A 231 22.94 -35.90 -2.45
CA SER A 231 23.43 -36.28 -3.77
C SER A 231 22.33 -36.36 -4.82
N LEU A 232 21.09 -36.57 -4.41
CA LEU A 232 19.92 -36.62 -5.30
C LEU A 232 19.65 -35.25 -5.94
N ASP A 233 19.99 -34.15 -5.28
CA ASP A 233 19.84 -32.78 -5.84
C ASP A 233 20.70 -32.54 -7.10
N LYS A 234 21.78 -33.31 -7.28
CA LYS A 234 22.61 -33.28 -8.47
C LYS A 234 21.93 -33.92 -9.68
N ILE A 235 20.96 -34.82 -9.44
CA ILE A 235 20.23 -35.54 -10.46
C ILE A 235 18.91 -34.86 -10.77
N ALA A 236 18.14 -34.49 -9.73
CA ALA A 236 16.88 -33.82 -9.84
C ALA A 236 16.66 -32.95 -8.59
N PRO A 237 16.96 -31.65 -8.66
CA PRO A 237 16.77 -30.76 -7.52
C PRO A 237 15.29 -30.71 -7.13
N TYR A 238 14.99 -30.98 -5.88
CA TYR A 238 13.64 -30.96 -5.33
C TYR A 238 13.41 -29.68 -4.53
N TYR A 239 12.46 -28.86 -4.96
CA TYR A 239 12.06 -27.66 -4.25
C TYR A 239 10.79 -27.93 -3.44
N PHE A 240 10.94 -28.00 -2.12
CA PHE A 240 9.79 -28.08 -1.22
C PHE A 240 9.16 -26.70 -1.06
N ASN A 241 8.03 -26.50 -1.73
CA ASN A 241 7.27 -25.26 -1.62
C ASN A 241 6.04 -25.49 -0.73
N PHE A 242 6.19 -25.24 0.57
CA PHE A 242 5.07 -25.23 1.49
C PHE A 242 4.56 -23.81 1.67
N GLN A 243 3.47 -23.49 1.00
CA GLN A 243 2.74 -22.24 1.19
C GLN A 243 1.43 -22.53 1.89
N PRO A 244 1.30 -22.17 3.18
CA PRO A 244 0.01 -22.25 3.85
C PRO A 244 -0.95 -21.29 3.12
N THR A 245 -2.01 -21.86 2.53
CA THR A 245 -3.05 -21.08 1.86
C THR A 245 -3.78 -20.24 2.90
N HIS A 246 -3.49 -18.96 2.94
CA HIS A 246 -4.38 -17.99 3.57
C HIS A 246 -5.54 -17.75 2.62
N LEU A 247 -6.71 -18.30 2.96
CA LEU A 247 -7.94 -17.91 2.29
C LEU A 247 -8.16 -16.42 2.60
N ASN A 248 -7.82 -15.56 1.65
CA ASN A 248 -8.30 -14.18 1.69
C ASN A 248 -9.81 -14.25 1.48
N PRO A 249 -10.63 -13.77 2.41
CA PRO A 249 -12.05 -13.60 2.14
C PRO A 249 -12.15 -12.67 0.92
N GLY A 250 -12.71 -13.18 -0.17
CA GLY A 250 -12.91 -12.42 -1.40
C GLY A 250 -13.73 -11.15 -1.13
N GLU A 251 -13.61 -10.18 -1.99
CA GLU A 251 -14.44 -8.97 -1.92
C GLU A 251 -15.92 -9.36 -2.04
N PRO A 252 -16.78 -9.00 -1.06
CA PRO A 252 -18.16 -9.45 -1.03
C PRO A 252 -19.00 -8.87 -2.16
N TYR A 253 -18.59 -7.74 -2.73
CA TYR A 253 -19.26 -7.06 -3.83
C TYR A 253 -18.25 -6.41 -4.76
N SER A 254 -18.26 -6.80 -6.02
CA SER A 254 -17.61 -6.03 -7.08
C SER A 254 -18.61 -4.97 -7.58
N TRP A 255 -18.44 -3.74 -7.13
CA TRP A 255 -19.09 -2.56 -7.72
C TRP A 255 -18.35 -2.10 -8.99
N GLY A 256 -17.40 -2.86 -9.45
CA GLY A 256 -16.78 -2.64 -10.72
C GLY A 256 -17.84 -2.89 -11.80
N ALA A 257 -18.35 -1.85 -12.41
CA ALA A 257 -18.68 -2.02 -13.82
C ALA A 257 -17.38 -2.57 -14.45
N PRO A 258 -17.40 -3.78 -15.03
CA PRO A 258 -16.18 -4.40 -15.59
C PRO A 258 -15.59 -3.59 -16.76
N PHE A 259 -16.09 -2.41 -16.99
CA PHE A 259 -15.72 -1.51 -18.06
C PHE A 259 -15.67 -0.08 -17.51
N HIS A 260 -14.61 0.63 -17.77
CA HIS A 260 -14.61 2.07 -17.78
C HIS A 260 -15.61 2.53 -18.85
N TYR A 261 -16.87 2.69 -18.46
CA TYR A 261 -17.84 3.28 -19.35
C TYR A 261 -17.50 4.74 -19.53
N ASN A 262 -16.86 5.05 -20.63
CA ASN A 262 -16.94 6.37 -21.21
C ASN A 262 -18.40 6.57 -21.58
N LEU A 263 -19.15 7.27 -20.75
CA LEU A 263 -20.59 7.57 -20.98
C LEU A 263 -20.81 8.39 -22.28
N GLU A 264 -19.73 8.81 -22.93
CA GLU A 264 -19.79 9.58 -24.19
C GLU A 264 -20.35 8.77 -25.36
N ASN A 265 -20.36 7.45 -25.32
CA ASN A 265 -20.67 6.61 -26.50
C ASN A 265 -21.75 5.54 -26.31
N ARG A 266 -22.54 5.53 -25.24
CA ARG A 266 -23.66 4.59 -25.13
C ARG A 266 -24.90 5.20 -24.49
N ILE A 267 -25.88 5.47 -25.33
CA ILE A 267 -27.29 5.55 -24.91
C ILE A 267 -27.70 4.12 -24.57
N ILE A 268 -27.78 3.79 -23.29
CA ILE A 268 -28.40 2.53 -22.85
C ILE A 268 -29.90 2.77 -22.94
N LEU A 269 -30.53 2.22 -23.98
CA LEU A 269 -31.98 2.15 -24.08
C LEU A 269 -32.46 1.13 -23.05
N TRP A 270 -33.09 1.61 -21.97
CA TRP A 270 -33.66 0.83 -20.87
C TRP A 270 -34.88 -0.01 -21.29
N SER A 271 -35.26 0.02 -22.57
CA SER A 271 -36.47 -0.64 -23.10
C SER A 271 -36.47 -2.17 -23.06
N ASN A 272 -35.33 -2.83 -22.78
CA ASN A 272 -35.22 -4.29 -22.86
C ASN A 272 -35.07 -5.01 -21.52
N ILE A 273 -35.21 -4.32 -20.36
CA ILE A 273 -35.03 -4.93 -19.04
C ILE A 273 -36.36 -5.39 -18.41
N PHE A 274 -37.47 -4.99 -18.98
CA PHE A 274 -38.82 -5.44 -18.53
C PHE A 274 -39.54 -6.17 -19.66
N LYS A 275 -39.22 -7.44 -19.82
CA LYS A 275 -40.12 -8.45 -20.40
C LYS A 275 -40.10 -9.68 -19.52
#